data_0d49260012b5429eb6a1d71463f3c890
#
_entry.id   0d49260012b5429eb6a1d71463f3c890
#
_cell.length_a   1.000
_cell.length_b   1.000
_cell.length_c   1.000
_cell.angle_alpha   90.00
_cell.angle_beta   90.00
_cell.angle_gamma   90.00
#
_symmetry.space_group_name_H-M   'P 1'
#
loop_
_entity.id
_entity.type
_entity.pdbx_description
1 polymer ?
#
loop_
_entity_poly.entity_id
_entity_poly.type
_entity_poly.pdbx_seq_one_letter_code
_entity_poly.pdbx_strand_id
1 'polypeptide(L)'
;MPPHTDDAYNEVTTPKADIAFDEANKIAALQIKPNRILYTSVLLALLQPFQSGWSTSQLNLSDYNNTEECNARPVVPGTCTLFSGHSKLEWTFAVNSWIFGAMVGSLLCGYFSDMMGRKKLLFFNCFFMIGGAVIQASVSNVWPFAVGRAVSGIASGAATGTIGAYVNELSPPHLRSHLGLGLQISTTIGILVPAICFFFADSGDGWRYMAGFPIVLAVIFMLLSPSLSVESPAWLLMKNRREEAKQVITRLYGEEHVHTALGWLEASKQLGEAEAGYSTNTEPAESVLSPKYRMQFLGALLLSCTQQLSGINAVFYYSGDIFSDAGIDDSRIGTLIIDFINIWPAFFTGVLATRFGNRNMILWGIAGMVVMSIGMTVAFLVDVSELSIVFTALYVIVFGVTLGPLVWVMTADMFPDSVRASASSICIGANWLCNLIVGVGYPYLADELDDWSYAPFTVFLIIFYFLSLKLVPETAGKTNEEIQAEYEERRRR
;
A
#
# COMPACT_ATOMS: atom_id res chain seq x y z
N MET A 1 19.03 55.91 -47.63
CA MET A 1 18.91 55.10 -46.40
C MET A 1 17.59 54.32 -46.46
N PRO A 2 17.60 53.03 -46.68
CA PRO A 2 16.39 52.25 -46.61
C PRO A 2 16.18 51.76 -45.14
N PRO A 3 14.94 51.55 -44.70
CA PRO A 3 14.65 51.07 -43.35
C PRO A 3 14.91 49.55 -43.18
N HIS A 4 15.48 49.24 -42.05
CA HIS A 4 15.64 47.85 -41.56
C HIS A 4 14.28 47.23 -41.28
N THR A 5 14.00 46.11 -41.92
CA THR A 5 12.92 45.20 -41.57
C THR A 5 13.53 44.07 -40.76
N ASP A 6 13.37 44.13 -39.43
CA ASP A 6 13.51 43.00 -38.54
C ASP A 6 12.15 42.26 -38.50
N ASP A 7 11.95 41.34 -39.43
CA ASP A 7 10.90 40.32 -39.30
C ASP A 7 11.42 39.20 -38.42
N ALA A 8 11.12 39.31 -37.11
CA ALA A 8 11.24 38.22 -36.18
C ALA A 8 10.24 37.13 -36.57
N TYR A 9 10.75 35.97 -36.94
CA TYR A 9 9.99 34.73 -37.11
C TYR A 9 9.32 34.35 -35.81
N ASN A 10 8.09 34.76 -35.62
CA ASN A 10 7.16 34.08 -34.73
C ASN A 10 6.64 32.83 -35.45
N GLU A 11 7.30 31.72 -35.27
CA GLU A 11 6.68 30.42 -35.55
C GLU A 11 5.51 30.22 -34.59
N VAL A 12 4.33 30.59 -35.04
CA VAL A 12 3.06 30.19 -34.44
C VAL A 12 2.93 28.71 -34.73
N THR A 13 3.36 27.86 -33.77
CA THR A 13 3.06 26.43 -33.80
C THR A 13 1.54 26.26 -33.80
N THR A 14 1.03 25.62 -34.83
CA THR A 14 -0.41 25.40 -34.94
C THR A 14 -0.80 24.27 -33.95
N PRO A 15 -1.97 24.35 -33.28
CA PRO A 15 -2.40 23.32 -32.30
C PRO A 15 -2.39 21.88 -32.85
N LYS A 16 -2.49 21.71 -34.17
CA LYS A 16 -2.37 20.43 -34.86
C LYS A 16 -0.94 19.86 -34.88
N ALA A 17 0.07 20.71 -34.91
CA ALA A 17 1.47 20.26 -34.89
C ALA A 17 1.86 19.79 -33.49
N ASP A 18 1.37 20.43 -32.44
CA ASP A 18 1.61 20.05 -31.06
C ASP A 18 0.91 18.73 -30.73
N ILE A 19 -0.31 18.52 -31.23
CA ILE A 19 -1.04 17.23 -31.06
C ILE A 19 -0.32 16.08 -31.80
N ALA A 20 0.14 16.31 -33.02
CA ALA A 20 0.85 15.29 -33.80
C ALA A 20 2.22 14.96 -33.18
N PHE A 21 2.90 15.92 -32.58
CA PHE A 21 4.17 15.73 -31.87
C PHE A 21 3.95 14.93 -30.57
N ASP A 22 2.88 15.19 -29.85
CA ASP A 22 2.51 14.46 -28.62
C ASP A 22 2.11 13.00 -28.91
N GLU A 23 1.37 12.77 -30.02
CA GLU A 23 1.05 11.41 -30.47
C GLU A 23 2.30 10.64 -30.92
N ALA A 24 3.20 11.27 -31.65
CA ALA A 24 4.46 10.66 -32.08
C ALA A 24 5.34 10.28 -30.88
N ASN A 25 5.41 11.14 -29.86
CA ASN A 25 6.14 10.87 -28.62
C ASN A 25 5.49 9.73 -27.81
N LYS A 26 4.17 9.65 -27.74
CA LYS A 26 3.44 8.54 -27.12
C LYS A 26 3.72 7.23 -27.84
N ILE A 27 3.70 7.20 -29.19
CA ILE A 27 4.02 6.02 -29.98
C ILE A 27 5.49 5.61 -29.79
N ALA A 28 6.43 6.56 -29.80
CA ALA A 28 7.84 6.29 -29.55
C ALA A 28 8.07 5.72 -28.13
N ALA A 29 7.37 6.26 -27.13
CA ALA A 29 7.43 5.74 -25.76
C ALA A 29 6.95 4.30 -25.63
N LEU A 30 5.99 3.85 -26.44
CA LEU A 30 5.50 2.47 -26.46
C LEU A 30 6.51 1.47 -27.05
N GLN A 31 7.49 1.93 -27.80
CA GLN A 31 8.50 1.09 -28.46
C GLN A 31 9.77 0.89 -27.63
N ILE A 32 9.93 1.62 -26.53
CA ILE A 32 11.13 1.55 -25.70
C ILE A 32 11.20 0.20 -24.97
N LYS A 33 12.30 -0.52 -25.22
CA LYS A 33 12.63 -1.75 -24.49
C LYS A 33 13.63 -1.40 -23.38
N PRO A 34 13.24 -1.53 -22.11
CA PRO A 34 14.12 -1.19 -21.01
C PRO A 34 15.30 -2.18 -20.90
N ASN A 35 16.42 -1.65 -20.42
CA ASN A 35 17.60 -2.44 -20.08
C ASN A 35 17.37 -3.26 -18.79
N ARG A 36 18.23 -4.24 -18.56
CA ARG A 36 18.20 -5.11 -17.36
C ARG A 36 18.23 -4.31 -16.06
N ILE A 37 18.85 -3.14 -16.04
CA ILE A 37 18.98 -2.29 -14.85
C ILE A 37 17.62 -1.78 -14.34
N LEU A 38 16.60 -1.60 -15.20
CA LEU A 38 15.25 -1.30 -14.76
C LEU A 38 14.70 -2.43 -13.91
N TYR A 39 14.71 -3.65 -14.44
CA TYR A 39 14.13 -4.82 -13.78
C TYR A 39 14.86 -5.16 -12.48
N THR A 40 16.20 -5.04 -12.45
CA THR A 40 16.98 -5.25 -11.21
C THR A 40 16.71 -4.18 -10.18
N SER A 41 16.55 -2.90 -10.59
CA SER A 41 16.18 -1.80 -9.69
C SER A 41 14.83 -2.05 -9.05
N VAL A 42 13.83 -2.43 -9.86
CA VAL A 42 12.48 -2.72 -9.38
C VAL A 42 12.50 -3.96 -8.48
N LEU A 43 13.12 -5.06 -8.89
CA LEU A 43 13.18 -6.30 -8.10
C LEU A 43 13.82 -6.07 -6.72
N LEU A 44 14.93 -5.32 -6.67
CA LEU A 44 15.55 -4.98 -5.39
C LEU A 44 14.64 -4.10 -4.53
N ALA A 45 13.97 -3.10 -5.10
CA ALA A 45 13.03 -2.28 -4.36
C ALA A 45 11.89 -3.12 -3.76
N LEU A 46 11.42 -4.14 -4.47
CA LEU A 46 10.34 -5.03 -4.04
C LEU A 46 10.69 -5.89 -2.82
N LEU A 47 11.96 -6.03 -2.42
CA LEU A 47 12.33 -6.69 -1.17
C LEU A 47 11.76 -5.98 0.07
N GLN A 48 11.51 -4.68 -0.01
CA GLN A 48 10.98 -3.93 1.13
C GLN A 48 9.46 -4.09 1.33
N PRO A 49 8.60 -4.04 0.29
CA PRO A 49 7.20 -4.43 0.45
C PRO A 49 7.04 -5.91 0.84
N PHE A 50 7.94 -6.79 0.39
CA PHE A 50 7.98 -8.16 0.89
C PHE A 50 8.18 -8.20 2.41
N GLN A 51 9.14 -7.43 2.96
CA GLN A 51 9.32 -7.30 4.41
C GLN A 51 8.09 -6.73 5.10
N SER A 52 7.37 -5.81 4.47
CA SER A 52 6.12 -5.28 5.00
C SER A 52 5.06 -6.38 5.15
N GLY A 53 4.88 -7.19 4.11
CA GLY A 53 4.01 -8.37 4.14
C GLY A 53 4.45 -9.40 5.18
N TRP A 54 5.77 -9.68 5.26
CA TRP A 54 6.33 -10.55 6.30
C TRP A 54 5.97 -10.08 7.71
N SER A 55 6.16 -8.79 8.00
CA SER A 55 5.85 -8.22 9.31
C SER A 55 4.36 -8.20 9.64
N THR A 56 3.51 -8.20 8.63
CA THR A 56 2.05 -8.32 8.76
C THR A 56 1.67 -9.69 9.33
N SER A 57 2.24 -10.77 8.79
CA SER A 57 1.84 -12.14 9.09
C SER A 57 2.76 -12.86 10.08
N GLN A 58 3.94 -12.34 10.41
CA GLN A 58 4.96 -13.06 11.20
C GLN A 58 4.53 -13.50 12.61
N LEU A 59 3.47 -12.95 13.15
CA LEU A 59 2.91 -13.31 14.46
C LEU A 59 1.54 -13.98 14.35
N ASN A 60 1.09 -14.31 13.15
CA ASN A 60 -0.21 -14.90 12.88
C ASN A 60 -0.17 -16.42 13.05
N LEU A 61 0.20 -16.86 14.25
CA LEU A 61 0.18 -18.27 14.70
C LEU A 61 -0.51 -18.33 16.06
N SER A 62 -1.52 -19.18 16.21
CA SER A 62 -2.30 -19.34 17.45
C SER A 62 -1.41 -19.61 18.67
N ASP A 63 -0.38 -20.46 18.51
CA ASP A 63 0.57 -20.76 19.58
C ASP A 63 1.37 -19.53 20.07
N TYR A 64 1.52 -18.50 19.23
CA TYR A 64 2.16 -17.24 19.61
C TYR A 64 1.21 -16.31 20.36
N ASN A 65 -0.09 -16.45 20.14
CA ASN A 65 -1.14 -15.61 20.70
C ASN A 65 -1.86 -16.22 21.91
N ASN A 66 -1.42 -17.38 22.42
CA ASN A 66 -2.02 -18.04 23.57
C ASN A 66 -1.86 -17.20 24.85
N THR A 67 -2.77 -16.23 25.01
CA THR A 67 -2.74 -15.27 26.12
C THR A 67 -3.13 -15.88 27.46
N GLU A 68 -3.89 -16.98 27.48
CA GLU A 68 -4.28 -17.67 28.72
C GLU A 68 -3.07 -18.30 29.39
N GLU A 69 -2.29 -19.10 28.66
CA GLU A 69 -1.06 -19.68 29.16
C GLU A 69 0.00 -18.65 29.50
N CYS A 70 0.16 -17.63 28.65
CA CYS A 70 1.14 -16.58 28.84
C CYS A 70 0.84 -15.70 30.05
N ASN A 71 -0.45 -15.47 30.39
CA ASN A 71 -0.87 -14.67 31.55
C ASN A 71 -1.04 -15.53 32.84
N ALA A 72 -0.88 -16.84 32.78
CA ALA A 72 -1.05 -17.76 33.92
C ALA A 72 -0.16 -17.37 35.12
N ARG A 73 -0.68 -17.49 36.32
CA ARG A 73 0.03 -17.19 37.58
C ARG A 73 0.03 -18.39 38.49
N PRO A 74 1.17 -18.80 39.12
CA PRO A 74 2.49 -18.13 39.02
C PRO A 74 3.13 -18.31 37.66
N VAL A 75 3.98 -17.34 37.26
CA VAL A 75 4.70 -17.39 35.98
C VAL A 75 5.67 -18.58 36.00
N VAL A 76 5.45 -19.55 35.10
CA VAL A 76 6.31 -20.70 34.93
C VAL A 76 7.06 -20.56 33.61
N PRO A 77 8.40 -20.49 33.60
CA PRO A 77 9.18 -20.43 32.39
C PRO A 77 8.88 -21.63 31.47
N GLY A 78 8.62 -21.38 30.18
CA GLY A 78 8.37 -22.42 29.17
C GLY A 78 6.91 -22.81 28.98
N THR A 79 5.95 -22.24 29.73
CA THR A 79 4.51 -22.40 29.47
C THR A 79 3.99 -21.54 28.36
N CYS A 80 4.72 -20.55 27.95
CA CYS A 80 4.38 -19.58 26.89
C CYS A 80 5.52 -19.53 25.86
N THR A 81 5.19 -19.60 24.59
CA THR A 81 6.16 -19.54 23.50
C THR A 81 6.86 -18.18 23.43
N LEU A 82 6.11 -17.09 23.65
CA LEU A 82 6.66 -15.73 23.68
C LEU A 82 6.37 -15.03 25.02
N PHE A 83 7.43 -14.71 25.77
CA PHE A 83 7.42 -13.81 26.91
C PHE A 83 6.42 -14.15 28.03
N SER A 84 6.60 -15.26 28.73
CA SER A 84 5.76 -15.64 29.89
C SER A 84 5.52 -14.47 30.84
N GLY A 85 4.27 -14.28 31.27
CA GLY A 85 3.87 -13.29 32.28
C GLY A 85 3.33 -11.97 31.73
N HIS A 86 3.12 -11.81 30.43
CA HIS A 86 2.44 -10.66 29.85
C HIS A 86 0.92 -10.81 29.88
N SER A 87 0.22 -9.67 29.97
CA SER A 87 -1.23 -9.60 29.83
C SER A 87 -1.65 -9.56 28.37
N LYS A 88 -2.92 -9.87 28.09
CA LYS A 88 -3.51 -9.71 26.75
C LYS A 88 -3.34 -8.28 26.21
N LEU A 89 -3.52 -7.26 27.07
CA LEU A 89 -3.35 -5.87 26.66
C LEU A 89 -1.92 -5.58 26.21
N GLU A 90 -0.91 -6.04 26.98
CA GLU A 90 0.51 -5.85 26.64
C GLU A 90 0.86 -6.54 25.33
N TRP A 91 0.36 -7.76 25.13
CA TRP A 91 0.56 -8.50 23.88
C TRP A 91 -0.09 -7.82 22.68
N THR A 92 -1.38 -7.45 22.81
CA THR A 92 -2.10 -6.72 21.76
C THR A 92 -1.37 -5.42 21.38
N PHE A 93 -0.86 -4.67 22.37
CA PHE A 93 -0.06 -3.50 22.10
C PHE A 93 1.24 -3.85 21.36
N ALA A 94 1.95 -4.88 21.79
CA ALA A 94 3.20 -5.29 21.17
C ALA A 94 3.01 -5.73 19.72
N VAL A 95 2.00 -6.54 19.43
CA VAL A 95 1.67 -6.96 18.04
C VAL A 95 1.36 -5.76 17.15
N ASN A 96 0.53 -4.84 17.62
CA ASN A 96 0.02 -3.73 16.83
C ASN A 96 0.97 -2.49 16.81
N SER A 97 2.03 -2.47 17.62
CA SER A 97 3.03 -1.39 17.59
C SER A 97 3.70 -1.23 16.22
N TRP A 98 3.76 -2.30 15.42
CA TRP A 98 4.21 -2.26 14.02
C TRP A 98 3.31 -1.36 13.15
N ILE A 99 2.00 -1.40 13.33
CA ILE A 99 1.04 -0.56 12.59
C ILE A 99 1.26 0.91 12.93
N PHE A 100 1.47 1.22 14.22
CA PHE A 100 1.81 2.56 14.66
C PHE A 100 3.11 3.05 14.01
N GLY A 101 4.15 2.23 14.02
CA GLY A 101 5.41 2.53 13.33
C GLY A 101 5.21 2.78 11.83
N ALA A 102 4.40 1.96 11.17
CA ALA A 102 4.11 2.09 9.74
C ALA A 102 3.33 3.39 9.41
N MET A 103 2.42 3.79 10.27
CA MET A 103 1.76 5.09 10.16
C MET A 103 2.77 6.23 10.19
N VAL A 104 3.69 6.24 11.16
CA VAL A 104 4.74 7.26 11.26
C VAL A 104 5.65 7.24 10.03
N GLY A 105 6.11 6.05 9.61
CA GLY A 105 6.98 5.88 8.44
C GLY A 105 6.34 6.38 7.15
N SER A 106 5.07 6.07 6.92
CA SER A 106 4.35 6.48 5.71
C SER A 106 4.09 7.99 5.65
N LEU A 107 3.80 8.63 6.78
CA LEU A 107 3.58 10.08 6.84
C LEU A 107 4.87 10.88 6.62
N LEU A 108 6.01 10.34 7.05
CA LEU A 108 7.30 11.02 6.94
C LEU A 108 8.06 10.71 5.64
N CYS A 109 7.76 9.60 4.99
CA CYS A 109 8.53 9.12 3.83
C CYS A 109 8.56 10.11 2.67
N GLY A 110 7.48 10.83 2.41
CA GLY A 110 7.38 11.82 1.34
C GLY A 110 8.45 12.92 1.51
N TYR A 111 8.51 13.52 2.69
CA TYR A 111 9.50 14.56 2.99
C TYR A 111 10.94 14.07 2.79
N PHE A 112 11.28 12.91 3.35
CA PHE A 112 12.63 12.36 3.21
C PHE A 112 12.93 11.89 1.79
N SER A 113 11.95 11.36 1.08
CA SER A 113 12.06 10.94 -0.32
C SER A 113 12.39 12.13 -1.23
N ASP A 114 11.74 13.27 -1.00
CA ASP A 114 12.01 14.49 -1.76
C ASP A 114 13.33 15.14 -1.39
N MET A 115 13.77 15.02 -0.13
CA MET A 115 15.03 15.58 0.34
C MET A 115 16.22 14.81 -0.21
N MET A 116 16.26 13.49 -0.09
CA MET A 116 17.46 12.70 -0.35
C MET A 116 17.40 11.81 -1.59
N GLY A 117 16.23 11.61 -2.19
CA GLY A 117 15.99 10.72 -3.33
C GLY A 117 15.42 9.37 -2.93
N ARG A 118 14.82 8.69 -3.92
CA ARG A 118 14.08 7.45 -3.68
C ARG A 118 15.00 6.30 -3.33
N LYS A 119 16.05 6.08 -4.13
CA LYS A 119 17.05 5.03 -3.90
C LYS A 119 17.76 5.19 -2.55
N LYS A 120 18.18 6.40 -2.23
CA LYS A 120 18.88 6.67 -0.96
C LYS A 120 17.94 6.46 0.23
N LEU A 121 16.70 6.91 0.14
CA LEU A 121 15.72 6.67 1.21
C LEU A 121 15.54 5.16 1.45
N LEU A 122 15.35 4.36 0.39
CA LEU A 122 15.22 2.91 0.50
C LEU A 122 16.49 2.25 1.10
N PHE A 123 17.68 2.79 0.78
CA PHE A 123 18.93 2.32 1.37
C PHE A 123 18.99 2.61 2.88
N PHE A 124 18.67 3.82 3.30
CA PHE A 124 18.62 4.18 4.72
C PHE A 124 17.49 3.46 5.47
N ASN A 125 16.40 3.16 4.80
CA ASN A 125 15.30 2.39 5.36
C ASN A 125 15.73 0.98 5.81
N CYS A 126 16.75 0.40 5.17
CA CYS A 126 17.32 -0.88 5.60
C CYS A 126 17.88 -0.85 7.02
N PHE A 127 18.34 0.30 7.53
CA PHE A 127 18.80 0.40 8.93
C PHE A 127 17.62 0.23 9.91
N PHE A 128 16.44 0.74 9.57
CA PHE A 128 15.23 0.50 10.37
C PHE A 128 14.78 -0.96 10.29
N MET A 129 14.88 -1.59 9.10
CA MET A 129 14.60 -3.03 8.94
C MET A 129 15.53 -3.85 9.83
N ILE A 130 16.85 -3.62 9.75
CA ILE A 130 17.85 -4.35 10.54
C ILE A 130 17.68 -4.05 12.03
N GLY A 131 17.59 -2.79 12.42
CA GLY A 131 17.44 -2.40 13.82
C GLY A 131 16.21 -3.00 14.48
N GLY A 132 15.06 -2.90 13.80
CA GLY A 132 13.81 -3.50 14.29
C GLY A 132 13.88 -5.03 14.40
N ALA A 133 14.45 -5.70 13.41
CA ALA A 133 14.59 -7.15 13.41
C ALA A 133 15.59 -7.65 14.47
N VAL A 134 16.74 -6.97 14.64
CA VAL A 134 17.73 -7.28 15.69
C VAL A 134 17.10 -7.14 17.07
N ILE A 135 16.39 -6.03 17.33
CA ILE A 135 15.72 -5.84 18.61
C ILE A 135 14.73 -6.98 18.84
N GLN A 136 13.81 -7.25 17.89
CA GLN A 136 12.81 -8.30 18.03
C GLN A 136 13.44 -9.68 18.30
N ALA A 137 14.49 -10.06 17.56
CA ALA A 137 15.10 -11.38 17.67
C ALA A 137 15.94 -11.58 18.95
N SER A 138 16.45 -10.49 19.57
CA SER A 138 17.39 -10.57 20.70
C SER A 138 16.77 -10.41 22.08
N VAL A 139 15.54 -9.87 22.17
CA VAL A 139 14.91 -9.56 23.45
C VAL A 139 14.18 -10.76 24.06
N SER A 140 13.94 -10.66 25.38
CA SER A 140 13.22 -11.67 26.15
C SER A 140 12.05 -11.05 26.95
N ASN A 141 11.59 -9.87 26.54
CA ASN A 141 10.49 -9.16 27.18
C ASN A 141 9.60 -8.49 26.11
N VAL A 142 8.29 -8.42 26.39
CA VAL A 142 7.27 -7.90 25.51
C VAL A 142 7.48 -6.43 25.14
N TRP A 143 7.96 -5.59 26.04
CA TRP A 143 8.10 -4.15 25.79
C TRP A 143 9.24 -3.79 24.83
N PRO A 144 10.48 -4.29 25.02
CA PRO A 144 11.51 -4.11 23.98
C PRO A 144 11.12 -4.76 22.64
N PHE A 145 10.38 -5.88 22.66
CA PHE A 145 9.85 -6.47 21.43
C PHE A 145 8.88 -5.51 20.73
N ALA A 146 7.97 -4.86 21.47
CA ALA A 146 7.07 -3.83 20.92
C ALA A 146 7.84 -2.67 20.27
N VAL A 147 8.94 -2.21 20.90
CA VAL A 147 9.81 -1.18 20.30
C VAL A 147 10.43 -1.68 18.98
N GLY A 148 10.92 -2.91 18.96
CA GLY A 148 11.45 -3.53 17.73
C GLY A 148 10.38 -3.63 16.63
N ARG A 149 9.14 -3.98 16.98
CA ARG A 149 7.98 -3.98 16.09
C ARG A 149 7.71 -2.59 15.52
N ALA A 150 7.68 -1.56 16.36
CA ALA A 150 7.46 -0.18 15.92
C ALA A 150 8.57 0.30 14.96
N VAL A 151 9.84 -0.01 15.25
CA VAL A 151 10.97 0.33 14.37
C VAL A 151 10.87 -0.39 13.02
N SER A 152 10.55 -1.68 13.00
CA SER A 152 10.26 -2.40 11.75
C SER A 152 9.05 -1.83 11.01
N GLY A 153 8.07 -1.33 11.75
CA GLY A 153 6.90 -0.64 11.21
C GLY A 153 7.29 0.62 10.44
N ILE A 154 8.15 1.47 11.01
CA ILE A 154 8.65 2.67 10.30
C ILE A 154 9.23 2.28 8.93
N ALA A 155 10.01 1.19 8.87
CA ALA A 155 10.55 0.69 7.61
C ALA A 155 9.47 0.28 6.62
N SER A 156 8.44 -0.44 7.08
CA SER A 156 7.32 -0.89 6.26
C SER A 156 6.52 0.29 5.69
N GLY A 157 6.21 1.28 6.53
CA GLY A 157 5.47 2.48 6.11
C GLY A 157 6.25 3.35 5.12
N ALA A 158 7.55 3.57 5.38
CA ALA A 158 8.40 4.31 4.45
C ALA A 158 8.54 3.60 3.10
N ALA A 159 8.64 2.28 3.09
CA ALA A 159 8.70 1.48 1.87
C ALA A 159 7.41 1.60 1.05
N THR A 160 6.25 1.37 1.66
CA THR A 160 4.95 1.43 0.96
C THR A 160 4.65 2.81 0.40
N GLY A 161 5.03 3.87 1.10
CA GLY A 161 4.85 5.24 0.63
C GLY A 161 5.84 5.68 -0.47
N THR A 162 7.00 5.02 -0.60
CA THR A 162 8.06 5.45 -1.55
C THR A 162 8.10 4.61 -2.81
N ILE A 163 7.88 3.30 -2.72
CA ILE A 163 8.17 2.35 -3.81
C ILE A 163 7.23 2.53 -4.98
N GLY A 164 5.95 2.85 -4.73
CA GLY A 164 5.00 3.14 -5.80
C GLY A 164 5.49 4.27 -6.71
N ALA A 165 5.92 5.39 -6.13
CA ALA A 165 6.50 6.51 -6.86
C ALA A 165 7.80 6.10 -7.56
N TYR A 166 8.71 5.42 -6.87
CA TYR A 166 10.00 4.98 -7.43
C TYR A 166 9.82 4.09 -8.66
N VAL A 167 8.96 3.08 -8.59
CA VAL A 167 8.66 2.17 -9.72
C VAL A 167 8.04 2.94 -10.89
N ASN A 168 7.09 3.83 -10.63
CA ASN A 168 6.46 4.65 -11.67
C ASN A 168 7.43 5.62 -12.34
N GLU A 169 8.34 6.22 -11.58
CA GLU A 169 9.35 7.17 -12.07
C GLU A 169 10.46 6.48 -12.88
N LEU A 170 10.75 5.20 -12.59
CA LEU A 170 11.70 4.41 -13.36
C LEU A 170 11.09 3.76 -14.61
N SER A 171 9.77 3.60 -14.65
CA SER A 171 9.12 2.79 -15.68
C SER A 171 8.68 3.63 -16.88
N PRO A 172 8.90 3.14 -18.12
CA PRO A 172 8.29 3.78 -19.28
C PRO A 172 6.76 3.64 -19.21
N PRO A 173 5.99 4.57 -19.81
CA PRO A 173 4.54 4.67 -19.64
C PRO A 173 3.79 3.35 -19.83
N HIS A 174 4.15 2.55 -20.83
CA HIS A 174 3.48 1.29 -21.16
C HIS A 174 3.72 0.16 -20.14
N LEU A 175 4.78 0.24 -19.32
CA LEU A 175 5.10 -0.79 -18.32
C LEU A 175 4.72 -0.38 -16.89
N ARG A 176 4.33 0.88 -16.65
CA ARG A 176 4.03 1.39 -15.30
C ARG A 176 3.00 0.55 -14.56
N SER A 177 1.89 0.22 -15.23
CA SER A 177 0.83 -0.58 -14.62
C SER A 177 1.31 -1.99 -14.26
N HIS A 178 2.07 -2.64 -15.16
CA HIS A 178 2.57 -3.99 -14.92
C HIS A 178 3.61 -4.03 -13.80
N LEU A 179 4.57 -3.12 -13.81
CA LEU A 179 5.61 -3.06 -12.78
C LEU A 179 5.07 -2.56 -11.43
N GLY A 180 4.07 -1.68 -11.46
CA GLY A 180 3.36 -1.20 -10.27
C GLY A 180 2.63 -2.31 -9.50
N LEU A 181 2.11 -3.33 -10.20
CA LEU A 181 1.53 -4.52 -9.56
C LEU A 181 2.55 -5.27 -8.70
N GLY A 182 3.85 -5.15 -9.01
CA GLY A 182 4.93 -5.80 -8.27
C GLY A 182 4.89 -5.47 -6.78
N LEU A 183 4.50 -4.25 -6.41
CA LEU A 183 4.38 -3.85 -4.99
C LEU A 183 3.36 -4.73 -4.26
N GLN A 184 2.16 -4.87 -4.80
CA GLN A 184 1.09 -5.67 -4.20
C GLN A 184 1.48 -7.16 -4.17
N ILE A 185 1.98 -7.69 -5.28
CA ILE A 185 2.41 -9.09 -5.39
C ILE A 185 3.51 -9.39 -4.37
N SER A 186 4.50 -8.51 -4.24
CA SER A 186 5.59 -8.70 -3.28
C SER A 186 5.11 -8.69 -1.83
N THR A 187 4.16 -7.79 -1.51
CA THR A 187 3.54 -7.74 -0.17
C THR A 187 2.77 -9.02 0.12
N THR A 188 1.94 -9.50 -0.81
CA THR A 188 1.15 -10.72 -0.60
C THR A 188 2.01 -11.99 -0.52
N ILE A 189 3.09 -12.08 -1.31
CA ILE A 189 4.08 -13.15 -1.13
C ILE A 189 4.76 -13.04 0.24
N GLY A 190 5.06 -11.81 0.69
CA GLY A 190 5.60 -11.55 2.02
C GLY A 190 4.66 -12.00 3.15
N ILE A 191 3.35 -11.94 2.96
CA ILE A 191 2.35 -12.47 3.89
C ILE A 191 2.34 -14.00 3.87
N LEU A 192 2.40 -14.61 2.69
CA LEU A 192 2.35 -16.08 2.52
C LEU A 192 3.57 -16.79 3.13
N VAL A 193 4.78 -16.24 2.96
CA VAL A 193 6.00 -16.97 3.37
C VAL A 193 6.06 -17.25 4.87
N PRO A 194 5.69 -16.35 5.80
CA PRO A 194 5.54 -16.69 7.23
C PRO A 194 4.61 -17.86 7.47
N ALA A 195 3.45 -17.94 6.80
CA ALA A 195 2.52 -19.05 6.94
C ALA A 195 3.16 -20.40 6.57
N ILE A 196 4.05 -20.43 5.57
CA ILE A 196 4.86 -21.62 5.25
C ILE A 196 5.88 -21.90 6.35
N CYS A 197 6.55 -20.86 6.87
CA CYS A 197 7.58 -20.99 7.89
C CYS A 197 7.02 -21.51 9.23
N PHE A 198 5.76 -21.28 9.56
CA PHE A 198 5.12 -21.78 10.79
C PHE A 198 5.15 -23.30 10.90
N PHE A 199 5.24 -24.05 9.82
CA PHE A 199 5.40 -25.49 9.85
C PHE A 199 6.79 -25.95 10.34
N PHE A 200 7.74 -25.05 10.46
CA PHE A 200 9.14 -25.32 10.87
C PHE A 200 9.58 -24.48 12.08
N ALA A 201 8.87 -23.41 12.38
CA ALA A 201 9.24 -22.41 13.39
C ALA A 201 8.16 -22.21 14.47
N ASP A 202 7.33 -23.20 14.68
CA ASP A 202 6.21 -23.21 15.64
C ASP A 202 6.64 -23.37 17.11
N SER A 203 7.88 -23.82 17.36
CA SER A 203 8.36 -24.18 18.69
C SER A 203 9.73 -23.59 19.01
N GLY A 204 10.03 -23.50 20.31
CA GLY A 204 11.32 -23.04 20.82
C GLY A 204 11.67 -21.62 20.38
N ASP A 205 12.88 -21.44 19.84
CA ASP A 205 13.38 -20.15 19.34
C ASP A 205 12.97 -19.83 17.89
N GLY A 206 12.07 -20.61 17.29
CA GLY A 206 11.61 -20.43 15.91
C GLY A 206 11.15 -19.01 15.61
N TRP A 207 10.40 -18.38 16.51
CA TRP A 207 9.94 -17.00 16.39
C TRP A 207 11.08 -15.98 16.28
N ARG A 208 12.27 -16.25 16.85
CA ARG A 208 13.44 -15.37 16.74
C ARG A 208 14.02 -15.38 15.33
N TYR A 209 14.01 -16.53 14.65
CA TYR A 209 14.40 -16.63 13.24
C TYR A 209 13.42 -15.89 12.34
N MET A 210 12.10 -16.02 12.66
CA MET A 210 11.06 -15.27 11.96
C MET A 210 11.26 -13.75 12.12
N ALA A 211 11.54 -13.29 13.35
CA ALA A 211 11.81 -11.88 13.64
C ALA A 211 13.10 -11.36 13.00
N GLY A 212 14.13 -12.23 12.87
CA GLY A 212 15.43 -11.88 12.30
C GLY A 212 15.49 -11.90 10.77
N PHE A 213 14.58 -12.60 10.10
CA PHE A 213 14.63 -12.79 8.64
C PHE A 213 14.71 -11.47 7.83
N PRO A 214 14.01 -10.37 8.19
CA PRO A 214 14.13 -9.10 7.50
C PRO A 214 15.57 -8.55 7.39
N ILE A 215 16.49 -8.96 8.27
CA ILE A 215 17.91 -8.61 8.17
C ILE A 215 18.50 -9.11 6.85
N VAL A 216 18.15 -10.34 6.45
CA VAL A 216 18.64 -10.95 5.21
C VAL A 216 18.22 -10.11 4.00
N LEU A 217 16.96 -9.70 3.96
CA LEU A 217 16.41 -8.87 2.87
C LEU A 217 17.11 -7.51 2.81
N ALA A 218 17.29 -6.88 3.96
CA ALA A 218 17.96 -5.59 4.07
C ALA A 218 19.42 -5.66 3.63
N VAL A 219 20.15 -6.69 4.06
CA VAL A 219 21.56 -6.92 3.67
C VAL A 219 21.68 -7.17 2.15
N ILE A 220 20.81 -7.99 1.58
CA ILE A 220 20.75 -8.22 0.12
C ILE A 220 20.54 -6.89 -0.60
N PHE A 221 19.57 -6.08 -0.17
CA PHE A 221 19.33 -4.76 -0.77
C PHE A 221 20.56 -3.85 -0.66
N MET A 222 21.15 -3.75 0.53
CA MET A 222 22.32 -2.86 0.76
C MET A 222 23.53 -3.27 -0.06
N LEU A 223 23.79 -4.56 -0.22
CA LEU A 223 24.93 -5.07 -1.00
C LEU A 223 24.73 -4.90 -2.51
N LEU A 224 23.52 -5.12 -3.00
CA LEU A 224 23.25 -5.15 -4.44
C LEU A 224 22.79 -3.79 -5.00
N SER A 225 22.13 -2.96 -4.19
CA SER A 225 21.57 -1.67 -4.63
C SER A 225 22.63 -0.71 -5.22
N PRO A 226 23.88 -0.59 -4.72
CA PRO A 226 24.86 0.32 -5.30
C PRO A 226 25.14 0.05 -6.79
N SER A 227 25.17 -1.22 -7.19
CA SER A 227 25.50 -1.64 -8.56
C SER A 227 24.28 -1.91 -9.43
N LEU A 228 23.21 -2.48 -8.87
CA LEU A 228 22.07 -3.00 -9.60
C LEU A 228 20.82 -2.11 -9.52
N SER A 229 20.88 -0.96 -8.87
CA SER A 229 19.79 0.02 -8.87
C SER A 229 20.26 1.41 -9.23
N VAL A 230 19.35 2.24 -9.71
CA VAL A 230 19.57 3.63 -10.10
C VAL A 230 18.66 4.57 -9.32
N GLU A 231 19.01 5.86 -9.22
CA GLU A 231 18.13 6.88 -8.64
C GLU A 231 17.03 7.24 -9.63
N SER A 232 15.92 7.80 -9.14
CA SER A 232 14.84 8.29 -9.97
C SER A 232 15.28 9.42 -10.90
N PRO A 233 15.11 9.28 -12.23
CA PRO A 233 15.41 10.36 -13.16
C PRO A 233 14.47 11.56 -12.97
N ALA A 234 13.21 11.34 -12.61
CA ALA A 234 12.26 12.41 -12.31
C ALA A 234 12.71 13.23 -11.10
N TRP A 235 13.17 12.57 -10.03
CA TRP A 235 13.70 13.26 -8.86
C TRP A 235 14.99 14.05 -9.18
N LEU A 236 15.89 13.49 -9.98
CA LEU A 236 17.09 14.20 -10.43
C LEU A 236 16.74 15.47 -11.21
N LEU A 237 15.73 15.43 -12.08
CA LEU A 237 15.25 16.60 -12.80
C LEU A 237 14.61 17.65 -11.87
N MET A 238 13.84 17.22 -10.87
CA MET A 238 13.31 18.13 -9.85
C MET A 238 14.42 18.84 -9.05
N LYS A 239 15.55 18.18 -8.84
CA LYS A 239 16.73 18.76 -8.17
C LYS A 239 17.68 19.52 -9.13
N ASN A 240 17.27 19.78 -10.38
CA ASN A 240 18.07 20.43 -11.43
C ASN A 240 19.40 19.69 -11.75
N ARG A 241 19.47 18.37 -11.53
CA ARG A 241 20.63 17.49 -11.81
C ARG A 241 20.46 16.82 -13.17
N ARG A 242 20.30 17.62 -14.23
CA ARG A 242 19.91 17.14 -15.56
C ARG A 242 20.91 16.17 -16.18
N GLU A 243 22.20 16.40 -16.02
CA GLU A 243 23.22 15.51 -16.60
C GLU A 243 23.23 14.13 -15.94
N GLU A 244 23.02 14.06 -14.64
CA GLU A 244 22.89 12.79 -13.95
C GLU A 244 21.57 12.07 -14.34
N ALA A 245 20.48 12.81 -14.56
CA ALA A 245 19.26 12.24 -15.07
C ALA A 245 19.47 11.61 -16.46
N LYS A 246 20.19 12.27 -17.37
CA LYS A 246 20.57 11.69 -18.68
C LYS A 246 21.35 10.39 -18.54
N GLN A 247 22.36 10.37 -17.66
CA GLN A 247 23.15 9.15 -17.41
C GLN A 247 22.28 8.00 -16.90
N VAL A 248 21.35 8.28 -15.98
CA VAL A 248 20.42 7.29 -15.48
C VAL A 248 19.49 6.80 -16.58
N ILE A 249 18.93 7.71 -17.39
CA ILE A 249 18.05 7.34 -18.50
C ILE A 249 18.81 6.49 -19.54
N THR A 250 20.05 6.82 -19.86
CA THR A 250 20.92 6.01 -20.74
C THR A 250 21.08 4.59 -20.19
N ARG A 251 21.29 4.44 -18.88
CA ARG A 251 21.39 3.12 -18.25
C ARG A 251 20.05 2.35 -18.30
N LEU A 252 18.91 3.06 -18.16
CA LEU A 252 17.57 2.47 -18.13
C LEU A 252 17.09 2.05 -19.53
N TYR A 253 17.33 2.88 -20.54
CA TYR A 253 16.65 2.75 -21.85
C TYR A 253 17.60 2.74 -23.06
N GLY A 254 18.87 3.05 -22.88
CA GLY A 254 19.83 3.25 -23.97
C GLY A 254 19.96 4.74 -24.37
N GLU A 255 21.05 5.04 -25.05
CA GLU A 255 21.39 6.43 -25.43
C GLU A 255 20.39 7.00 -26.45
N GLU A 256 19.91 6.17 -27.38
CA GLU A 256 18.93 6.53 -28.41
C GLU A 256 17.59 7.00 -27.87
N HIS A 257 17.21 6.60 -26.66
CA HIS A 257 15.93 6.94 -26.05
C HIS A 257 15.99 8.10 -25.04
N VAL A 258 17.18 8.67 -24.80
CA VAL A 258 17.35 9.76 -23.81
C VAL A 258 16.47 10.96 -24.08
N HIS A 259 16.41 11.40 -25.35
CA HIS A 259 15.61 12.56 -25.73
C HIS A 259 14.11 12.34 -25.53
N THR A 260 13.62 11.18 -25.96
CA THR A 260 12.21 10.79 -25.79
C THR A 260 11.84 10.68 -24.31
N ALA A 261 12.72 10.06 -23.51
CA ALA A 261 12.49 9.90 -22.07
C ALA A 261 12.50 11.23 -21.31
N LEU A 262 13.41 12.13 -21.65
CA LEU A 262 13.40 13.50 -21.11
C LEU A 262 12.10 14.22 -21.46
N GLY A 263 11.60 14.09 -22.70
CA GLY A 263 10.38 14.72 -23.15
C GLY A 263 9.18 14.40 -22.24
N TRP A 264 8.89 13.12 -21.94
CA TRP A 264 7.76 12.79 -21.06
C TRP A 264 8.00 13.16 -19.58
N LEU A 265 9.26 13.12 -19.10
CA LEU A 265 9.58 13.48 -17.72
C LEU A 265 9.51 15.01 -17.52
N GLU A 266 9.95 15.80 -18.51
CA GLU A 266 9.87 17.25 -18.46
C GLU A 266 8.44 17.75 -18.68
N ALA A 267 7.66 17.11 -19.54
CA ALA A 267 6.23 17.39 -19.70
C ALA A 267 5.49 17.17 -18.36
N SER A 268 5.78 16.07 -17.66
CA SER A 268 5.23 15.82 -16.32
C SER A 268 5.68 16.86 -15.28
N LYS A 269 6.92 17.34 -15.38
CA LYS A 269 7.43 18.42 -14.52
C LYS A 269 6.77 19.76 -14.83
N GLN A 270 6.63 20.12 -16.10
CA GLN A 270 6.00 21.39 -16.53
C GLN A 270 4.53 21.44 -16.16
N LEU A 271 3.81 20.32 -16.26
CA LEU A 271 2.44 20.21 -15.76
C LEU A 271 2.39 20.47 -14.26
N GLY A 272 3.26 19.85 -13.46
CA GLY A 272 3.34 20.10 -12.03
C GLY A 272 3.80 21.51 -11.65
N GLU A 273 4.71 22.13 -12.42
CA GLU A 273 5.16 23.52 -12.21
C GLU A 273 4.15 24.54 -12.72
N ALA A 274 3.45 24.29 -13.82
CA ALA A 274 2.36 25.14 -14.29
C ALA A 274 1.20 25.16 -13.28
N GLU A 275 0.91 24.01 -12.67
CA GLU A 275 -0.06 23.89 -11.59
C GLU A 275 0.42 24.61 -10.31
N ALA A 276 1.70 24.50 -9.97
CA ALA A 276 2.32 25.25 -8.87
C ALA A 276 2.52 26.74 -9.20
N GLY A 277 2.83 27.09 -10.45
CA GLY A 277 3.07 28.45 -10.90
C GLY A 277 1.79 29.27 -11.14
N TYR A 278 0.65 28.63 -11.39
CA TYR A 278 -0.65 29.29 -11.34
C TYR A 278 -0.99 29.79 -9.94
N SER A 279 -0.29 29.27 -8.92
CA SER A 279 -0.36 29.71 -7.52
C SER A 279 0.49 30.96 -7.20
N THR A 280 1.21 31.55 -8.18
CA THR A 280 1.99 32.79 -7.95
C THR A 280 1.17 34.09 -8.00
N ASN A 281 -0.11 34.00 -8.29
CA ASN A 281 -1.05 35.10 -8.05
C ASN A 281 -1.77 34.89 -6.72
N THR A 282 -1.17 35.37 -5.62
CA THR A 282 -1.77 35.90 -4.37
C THR A 282 -3.05 35.26 -3.81
N GLU A 283 -3.47 34.09 -4.25
CA GLU A 283 -4.50 33.31 -3.55
C GLU A 283 -3.83 32.31 -2.61
N PRO A 284 -4.27 32.22 -1.33
CA PRO A 284 -3.73 31.26 -0.40
C PRO A 284 -3.91 29.86 -0.97
N ALA A 285 -2.87 29.01 -0.87
CA ALA A 285 -2.87 27.62 -1.33
C ALA A 285 -4.22 26.96 -0.98
N GLU A 286 -4.95 26.50 -2.00
CA GLU A 286 -6.28 25.91 -1.79
C GLU A 286 -6.16 24.74 -0.79
N SER A 287 -6.88 24.83 0.31
CA SER A 287 -6.87 23.76 1.33
C SER A 287 -7.82 22.64 0.90
N VAL A 288 -7.38 21.39 1.05
CA VAL A 288 -8.23 20.19 0.89
C VAL A 288 -9.50 20.28 1.73
N LEU A 289 -9.44 20.98 2.88
CA LEU A 289 -10.56 21.16 3.80
C LEU A 289 -11.50 22.29 3.38
N SER A 290 -11.23 22.98 2.25
CA SER A 290 -12.11 24.02 1.75
C SER A 290 -13.49 23.47 1.38
N PRO A 291 -14.56 24.27 1.49
CA PRO A 291 -15.92 23.84 1.09
C PRO A 291 -15.98 23.31 -0.35
N LYS A 292 -15.07 23.76 -1.22
CA LYS A 292 -14.96 23.34 -2.62
C LYS A 292 -14.67 21.85 -2.76
N TYR A 293 -13.82 21.27 -1.90
CA TYR A 293 -13.37 19.88 -1.96
C TYR A 293 -14.02 18.97 -0.92
N ARG A 294 -14.92 19.50 -0.09
CA ARG A 294 -15.50 18.76 1.03
C ARG A 294 -16.14 17.43 0.63
N MET A 295 -16.83 17.37 -0.49
CA MET A 295 -17.53 16.17 -0.94
C MET A 295 -16.54 15.10 -1.43
N GLN A 296 -15.53 15.51 -2.21
CA GLN A 296 -14.44 14.65 -2.67
C GLN A 296 -13.65 14.12 -1.47
N PHE A 297 -13.31 14.99 -0.53
CA PHE A 297 -12.56 14.64 0.66
C PHE A 297 -13.31 13.62 1.53
N LEU A 298 -14.61 13.82 1.76
CA LEU A 298 -15.43 12.86 2.49
C LEU A 298 -15.54 11.52 1.76
N GLY A 299 -15.63 11.52 0.43
CA GLY A 299 -15.67 10.30 -0.38
C GLY A 299 -14.37 9.51 -0.32
N ALA A 300 -13.22 10.19 -0.48
CA ALA A 300 -11.90 9.57 -0.41
C ALA A 300 -11.57 9.06 1.01
N LEU A 301 -11.90 9.85 2.03
CA LEU A 301 -11.75 9.45 3.44
C LEU A 301 -12.62 8.23 3.75
N LEU A 302 -13.88 8.23 3.29
CA LEU A 302 -14.79 7.10 3.42
C LEU A 302 -14.18 5.82 2.82
N LEU A 303 -13.66 5.87 1.59
CA LEU A 303 -13.04 4.72 0.94
C LEU A 303 -11.83 4.20 1.72
N SER A 304 -10.97 5.11 2.20
CA SER A 304 -9.79 4.76 2.99
C SER A 304 -10.15 4.11 4.34
N CYS A 305 -11.20 4.60 4.99
CA CYS A 305 -11.73 4.00 6.22
C CYS A 305 -12.42 2.66 5.93
N THR A 306 -13.22 2.57 4.85
CA THR A 306 -13.92 1.34 4.45
C THR A 306 -12.96 0.20 4.24
N GLN A 307 -11.81 0.46 3.59
CA GLN A 307 -10.81 -0.56 3.32
C GLN A 307 -10.34 -1.26 4.61
N GLN A 308 -10.09 -0.52 5.67
CA GLN A 308 -9.58 -1.08 6.92
C GLN A 308 -10.68 -1.54 7.87
N LEU A 309 -11.73 -0.73 8.03
CA LEU A 309 -12.87 -1.07 8.89
C LEU A 309 -13.75 -2.20 8.31
N SER A 310 -13.44 -2.70 7.13
CA SER A 310 -13.95 -3.98 6.65
C SER A 310 -13.51 -5.16 7.52
N GLY A 311 -12.44 -5.04 8.31
CA GLY A 311 -11.90 -6.13 9.11
C GLY A 311 -10.95 -7.07 8.35
N ILE A 312 -10.55 -6.73 7.12
CA ILE A 312 -9.65 -7.58 6.33
C ILE A 312 -8.33 -7.89 7.04
N ASN A 313 -7.78 -6.89 7.75
CA ASN A 313 -6.53 -7.09 8.44
C ASN A 313 -6.66 -7.95 9.70
N ALA A 314 -7.86 -8.11 10.27
CA ALA A 314 -8.09 -9.11 11.31
C ALA A 314 -7.79 -10.52 10.78
N VAL A 315 -8.15 -10.82 9.53
CA VAL A 315 -7.80 -12.10 8.89
C VAL A 315 -6.29 -12.29 8.84
N PHE A 316 -5.54 -11.29 8.35
CA PHE A 316 -4.07 -11.42 8.17
C PHE A 316 -3.27 -11.36 9.47
N TYR A 317 -3.83 -10.82 10.55
CA TYR A 317 -3.17 -10.74 11.85
C TYR A 317 -3.52 -11.91 12.77
N TYR A 318 -4.73 -12.47 12.64
CA TYR A 318 -5.33 -13.39 13.60
C TYR A 318 -6.02 -14.60 12.95
N SER A 319 -5.74 -14.92 11.67
CA SER A 319 -6.38 -16.10 11.05
C SER A 319 -6.00 -17.41 11.74
N GLY A 320 -4.80 -17.49 12.34
CA GLY A 320 -4.41 -18.62 13.15
C GLY A 320 -5.38 -18.85 14.33
N ASP A 321 -5.71 -17.78 15.04
CA ASP A 321 -6.65 -17.81 16.16
C ASP A 321 -8.09 -18.08 15.67
N ILE A 322 -8.53 -17.34 14.62
CA ILE A 322 -9.85 -17.49 14.00
C ILE A 322 -10.13 -18.95 13.61
N PHE A 323 -9.17 -19.62 13.01
CA PHE A 323 -9.34 -20.99 12.57
C PHE A 323 -9.17 -22.01 13.72
N SER A 324 -8.34 -21.70 14.73
CA SER A 324 -8.25 -22.47 15.95
C SER A 324 -9.58 -22.45 16.71
N ASP A 325 -10.18 -21.27 16.89
CA ASP A 325 -11.46 -21.08 17.56
C ASP A 325 -12.61 -21.72 16.78
N ALA A 326 -12.51 -21.76 15.44
CA ALA A 326 -13.45 -22.48 14.57
C ALA A 326 -13.30 -24.02 14.62
N GLY A 327 -12.43 -24.57 15.47
CA GLY A 327 -12.25 -25.99 15.63
C GLY A 327 -11.45 -26.69 14.55
N ILE A 328 -10.57 -25.98 13.82
CA ILE A 328 -9.67 -26.59 12.84
C ILE A 328 -8.47 -27.18 13.58
N ASP A 329 -8.22 -28.50 13.45
CA ASP A 329 -7.15 -29.22 14.11
C ASP A 329 -5.76 -28.60 13.91
N ASP A 330 -5.46 -28.11 12.70
CA ASP A 330 -4.24 -27.36 12.38
C ASP A 330 -4.58 -26.04 11.68
N SER A 331 -4.70 -24.99 12.46
CA SER A 331 -5.06 -23.64 11.98
C SER A 331 -4.06 -23.07 10.97
N ARG A 332 -2.81 -23.58 10.93
CA ARG A 332 -1.78 -23.19 9.94
C ARG A 332 -2.21 -23.52 8.52
N ILE A 333 -2.96 -24.60 8.32
CA ILE A 333 -3.46 -25.00 7.00
C ILE A 333 -4.47 -23.95 6.49
N GLY A 334 -5.40 -23.52 7.34
CA GLY A 334 -6.36 -22.47 6.99
C GLY A 334 -5.68 -21.15 6.63
N THR A 335 -4.75 -20.71 7.46
CA THR A 335 -3.94 -19.50 7.21
C THR A 335 -3.16 -19.61 5.91
N LEU A 336 -2.51 -20.74 5.64
CA LEU A 336 -1.76 -20.97 4.41
C LEU A 336 -2.65 -20.88 3.15
N ILE A 337 -3.85 -21.47 3.19
CA ILE A 337 -4.81 -21.43 2.09
C ILE A 337 -5.23 -19.98 1.81
N ILE A 338 -5.57 -19.21 2.83
CA ILE A 338 -6.02 -17.83 2.70
C ILE A 338 -4.90 -16.96 2.12
N ASP A 339 -3.69 -17.07 2.64
CA ASP A 339 -2.55 -16.28 2.19
C ASP A 339 -2.14 -16.63 0.75
N PHE A 340 -2.22 -17.91 0.37
CA PHE A 340 -2.00 -18.34 -1.01
C PHE A 340 -3.05 -17.76 -1.96
N ILE A 341 -4.31 -17.79 -1.57
CA ILE A 341 -5.42 -17.24 -2.36
C ILE A 341 -5.29 -15.73 -2.51
N ASN A 342 -4.79 -15.02 -1.50
CA ASN A 342 -4.63 -13.57 -1.51
C ASN A 342 -3.71 -13.03 -2.64
N ILE A 343 -2.85 -13.85 -3.23
CA ILE A 343 -1.92 -13.42 -4.30
C ILE A 343 -2.66 -13.11 -5.61
N TRP A 344 -3.66 -13.92 -5.97
CA TRP A 344 -4.22 -13.95 -7.31
C TRP A 344 -5.17 -12.79 -7.66
N PRO A 345 -6.00 -12.29 -6.74
CA PRO A 345 -7.03 -11.29 -7.06
C PRO A 345 -6.47 -10.01 -7.70
N ALA A 346 -5.32 -9.54 -7.25
CA ALA A 346 -4.69 -8.31 -7.73
C ALA A 346 -4.40 -8.31 -9.24
N PHE A 347 -4.13 -9.49 -9.84
CA PHE A 347 -3.88 -9.61 -11.28
C PHE A 347 -5.11 -9.29 -12.13
N PHE A 348 -6.30 -9.52 -11.60
CA PHE A 348 -7.56 -9.34 -12.33
C PHE A 348 -8.16 -7.95 -12.16
N THR A 349 -7.79 -7.22 -11.11
CA THR A 349 -8.40 -5.91 -10.78
C THR A 349 -8.35 -4.93 -11.93
N GLY A 350 -7.19 -4.76 -12.57
CA GLY A 350 -7.04 -3.78 -13.66
C GLY A 350 -7.94 -4.08 -14.85
N VAL A 351 -8.02 -5.36 -15.26
CA VAL A 351 -8.85 -5.78 -16.39
C VAL A 351 -10.35 -5.64 -16.08
N LEU A 352 -10.74 -5.98 -14.86
CA LEU A 352 -12.13 -5.88 -14.43
C LEU A 352 -12.56 -4.42 -14.26
N ALA A 353 -11.69 -3.57 -13.71
CA ALA A 353 -11.96 -2.15 -13.50
C ALA A 353 -12.15 -1.38 -14.83
N THR A 354 -11.37 -1.71 -15.87
CA THR A 354 -11.56 -1.12 -17.20
C THR A 354 -12.87 -1.55 -17.85
N ARG A 355 -13.37 -2.75 -17.54
CA ARG A 355 -14.60 -3.29 -18.13
C ARG A 355 -15.87 -2.86 -17.38
N PHE A 356 -15.83 -2.82 -16.06
CA PHE A 356 -17.02 -2.62 -15.21
C PHE A 356 -17.05 -1.24 -14.54
N GLY A 357 -15.95 -0.50 -14.55
CA GLY A 357 -15.81 0.78 -13.87
C GLY A 357 -15.37 0.65 -12.41
N ASN A 358 -14.61 1.64 -11.93
CA ASN A 358 -14.05 1.62 -10.58
C ASN A 358 -15.12 1.68 -9.50
N ARG A 359 -16.12 2.56 -9.67
CA ARG A 359 -17.21 2.73 -8.71
C ARG A 359 -18.05 1.46 -8.56
N ASN A 360 -18.41 0.82 -9.67
CA ASN A 360 -19.23 -0.40 -9.63
C ASN A 360 -18.45 -1.54 -8.97
N MET A 361 -17.15 -1.66 -9.26
CA MET A 361 -16.28 -2.66 -8.63
C MET A 361 -16.21 -2.46 -7.10
N ILE A 362 -16.08 -1.23 -6.62
CA ILE A 362 -16.10 -0.92 -5.18
C ILE A 362 -17.45 -1.32 -4.56
N LEU A 363 -18.56 -0.95 -5.17
CA LEU A 363 -19.90 -1.25 -4.64
C LEU A 363 -20.17 -2.76 -4.61
N TRP A 364 -19.83 -3.48 -5.69
CA TRP A 364 -19.94 -4.94 -5.72
C TRP A 364 -18.99 -5.60 -4.72
N GLY A 365 -17.80 -5.03 -4.54
CA GLY A 365 -16.84 -5.48 -3.53
C GLY A 365 -17.42 -5.37 -2.12
N ILE A 366 -17.93 -4.20 -1.73
CA ILE A 366 -18.52 -4.00 -0.41
C ILE A 366 -19.73 -4.94 -0.21
N ALA A 367 -20.62 -5.04 -1.21
CA ALA A 367 -21.78 -5.93 -1.14
C ALA A 367 -21.37 -7.42 -1.04
N GLY A 368 -20.37 -7.83 -1.82
CA GLY A 368 -19.83 -9.18 -1.76
C GLY A 368 -19.20 -9.48 -0.40
N MET A 369 -18.44 -8.53 0.16
CA MET A 369 -17.86 -8.68 1.50
C MET A 369 -18.95 -8.77 2.59
N VAL A 370 -20.06 -8.04 2.48
CA VAL A 370 -21.22 -8.19 3.39
C VAL A 370 -21.75 -9.63 3.34
N VAL A 371 -21.95 -10.18 2.15
CA VAL A 371 -22.46 -11.55 2.00
C VAL A 371 -21.47 -12.57 2.59
N MET A 372 -20.17 -12.41 2.32
CA MET A 372 -19.15 -13.34 2.82
C MET A 372 -18.96 -13.23 4.33
N SER A 373 -19.03 -12.02 4.92
CA SER A 373 -18.94 -11.85 6.37
C SER A 373 -20.16 -12.41 7.10
N ILE A 374 -21.35 -12.34 6.52
CA ILE A 374 -22.52 -13.06 7.03
C ILE A 374 -22.29 -14.56 6.95
N GLY A 375 -21.75 -15.06 5.83
CA GLY A 375 -21.39 -16.47 5.65
C GLY A 375 -20.39 -16.97 6.68
N MET A 376 -19.36 -16.16 7.02
CA MET A 376 -18.39 -16.46 8.07
C MET A 376 -19.08 -16.59 9.44
N THR A 377 -19.92 -15.60 9.80
CA THR A 377 -20.67 -15.64 11.07
C THR A 377 -21.59 -16.86 11.14
N VAL A 378 -22.27 -17.21 10.05
CA VAL A 378 -23.09 -18.42 10.00
C VAL A 378 -22.24 -19.68 10.14
N ALA A 379 -21.07 -19.73 9.50
CA ALA A 379 -20.16 -20.88 9.59
C ALA A 379 -19.68 -21.12 11.04
N PHE A 380 -19.38 -20.05 11.78
CA PHE A 380 -19.04 -20.13 13.21
C PHE A 380 -20.22 -20.63 14.05
N LEU A 381 -21.42 -20.06 13.87
CA LEU A 381 -22.63 -20.42 14.59
C LEU A 381 -23.09 -21.89 14.38
N VAL A 382 -22.80 -22.47 13.21
CA VAL A 382 -23.15 -23.88 12.92
C VAL A 382 -21.99 -24.85 13.20
N ASP A 383 -20.86 -24.32 13.67
CA ASP A 383 -19.66 -25.08 14.04
C ASP A 383 -19.14 -25.97 12.90
N VAL A 384 -19.08 -25.40 11.67
CA VAL A 384 -18.57 -26.06 10.46
C VAL A 384 -17.26 -25.40 10.03
N SER A 385 -16.16 -25.98 10.50
CA SER A 385 -14.81 -25.43 10.34
C SER A 385 -14.40 -25.20 8.87
N GLU A 386 -14.68 -26.15 7.98
CA GLU A 386 -14.34 -26.03 6.55
C GLU A 386 -15.10 -24.89 5.88
N LEU A 387 -16.31 -24.62 6.33
CA LEU A 387 -17.14 -23.53 5.80
C LEU A 387 -16.57 -22.16 6.19
N SER A 388 -15.97 -22.06 7.37
CA SER A 388 -15.29 -20.83 7.81
C SER A 388 -14.09 -20.49 6.92
N ILE A 389 -13.28 -21.48 6.51
CA ILE A 389 -12.18 -21.28 5.55
C ILE A 389 -12.72 -20.81 4.20
N VAL A 390 -13.79 -21.43 3.69
CA VAL A 390 -14.35 -21.09 2.38
C VAL A 390 -14.85 -19.64 2.36
N PHE A 391 -15.65 -19.23 3.35
CA PHE A 391 -16.15 -17.85 3.38
C PHE A 391 -15.05 -16.82 3.63
N THR A 392 -14.06 -17.14 4.45
CA THR A 392 -12.89 -16.28 4.65
C THR A 392 -12.08 -16.13 3.36
N ALA A 393 -11.86 -17.23 2.62
CA ALA A 393 -11.18 -17.20 1.32
C ALA A 393 -11.93 -16.32 0.31
N LEU A 394 -13.25 -16.50 0.21
CA LEU A 394 -14.08 -15.68 -0.67
C LEU A 394 -14.07 -14.20 -0.25
N TYR A 395 -14.06 -13.92 1.05
CA TYR A 395 -13.95 -12.56 1.58
C TYR A 395 -12.64 -11.89 1.13
N VAL A 396 -11.52 -12.60 1.25
CA VAL A 396 -10.20 -12.14 0.80
C VAL A 396 -10.14 -11.95 -0.72
N ILE A 397 -10.73 -12.87 -1.51
CA ILE A 397 -10.81 -12.72 -2.97
C ILE A 397 -11.57 -11.46 -3.36
N VAL A 398 -12.77 -11.28 -2.80
CA VAL A 398 -13.61 -10.11 -3.10
C VAL A 398 -12.89 -8.82 -2.72
N PHE A 399 -12.27 -8.75 -1.55
CA PHE A 399 -11.45 -7.62 -1.14
C PHE A 399 -10.29 -7.36 -2.11
N GLY A 400 -9.51 -8.39 -2.42
CA GLY A 400 -8.30 -8.29 -3.24
C GLY A 400 -8.56 -7.88 -4.69
N VAL A 401 -9.74 -8.21 -5.24
CA VAL A 401 -10.15 -7.77 -6.59
C VAL A 401 -10.69 -6.34 -6.57
N THR A 402 -11.21 -5.85 -5.45
CA THR A 402 -12.00 -4.60 -5.38
C THR A 402 -11.38 -3.56 -4.45
N LEU A 403 -11.72 -3.58 -3.16
CA LEU A 403 -11.32 -2.55 -2.21
C LEU A 403 -9.79 -2.44 -2.03
N GLY A 404 -9.08 -3.55 -2.08
CA GLY A 404 -7.64 -3.56 -1.88
C GLY A 404 -6.91 -2.55 -2.78
N PRO A 405 -6.88 -2.76 -4.09
CA PRO A 405 -6.17 -1.89 -5.02
C PRO A 405 -6.94 -0.63 -5.42
N LEU A 406 -8.28 -0.71 -5.60
CA LEU A 406 -9.05 0.39 -6.20
C LEU A 406 -9.22 1.61 -5.28
N VAL A 407 -9.17 1.43 -3.97
CA VAL A 407 -9.26 2.55 -3.02
C VAL A 407 -8.15 3.57 -3.27
N TRP A 408 -6.94 3.11 -3.51
CA TRP A 408 -5.80 3.99 -3.76
C TRP A 408 -5.89 4.73 -5.09
N VAL A 409 -6.33 4.03 -6.14
CA VAL A 409 -6.54 4.60 -7.47
C VAL A 409 -7.62 5.67 -7.40
N MET A 410 -8.80 5.34 -6.87
CA MET A 410 -9.92 6.27 -6.81
C MET A 410 -9.64 7.46 -5.90
N THR A 411 -8.95 7.26 -4.77
CA THR A 411 -8.58 8.37 -3.87
C THR A 411 -7.68 9.37 -4.60
N ALA A 412 -6.75 8.90 -5.44
CA ALA A 412 -5.91 9.79 -6.24
C ALA A 412 -6.70 10.50 -7.35
N ASP A 413 -7.60 9.79 -8.03
CA ASP A 413 -8.37 10.33 -9.16
C ASP A 413 -9.42 11.38 -8.75
N MET A 414 -9.90 11.33 -7.51
CA MET A 414 -10.95 12.25 -7.04
C MET A 414 -10.48 13.70 -6.90
N PHE A 415 -9.17 13.96 -6.84
CA PHE A 415 -8.64 15.29 -6.57
C PHE A 415 -7.87 15.88 -7.75
N PRO A 416 -7.98 17.20 -7.98
CA PRO A 416 -7.07 17.90 -8.86
C PRO A 416 -5.63 17.83 -8.30
N ASP A 417 -4.65 17.96 -9.18
CA ASP A 417 -3.23 17.76 -8.85
C ASP A 417 -2.74 18.73 -7.75
N SER A 418 -3.32 19.95 -7.70
CA SER A 418 -2.99 20.99 -6.71
C SER A 418 -3.20 20.56 -5.25
N VAL A 419 -4.18 19.71 -4.96
CA VAL A 419 -4.52 19.25 -3.58
C VAL A 419 -4.39 17.74 -3.40
N ARG A 420 -4.10 16.98 -4.46
CA ARG A 420 -4.03 15.50 -4.47
C ARG A 420 -3.05 14.95 -3.44
N ALA A 421 -1.85 15.51 -3.37
CA ALA A 421 -0.83 15.05 -2.44
C ALA A 421 -1.26 15.20 -0.97
N SER A 422 -1.82 16.36 -0.62
CA SER A 422 -2.30 16.63 0.74
C SER A 422 -3.51 15.75 1.09
N ALA A 423 -4.44 15.58 0.14
CA ALA A 423 -5.59 14.70 0.32
C ALA A 423 -5.17 13.23 0.53
N SER A 424 -4.28 12.73 -0.32
CA SER A 424 -3.76 11.36 -0.23
C SER A 424 -3.05 11.13 1.10
N SER A 425 -2.24 12.08 1.58
CA SER A 425 -1.55 11.95 2.87
C SER A 425 -2.52 11.82 4.05
N ILE A 426 -3.59 12.62 4.07
CA ILE A 426 -4.62 12.53 5.12
C ILE A 426 -5.36 11.20 5.03
N CYS A 427 -5.72 10.75 3.81
CA CYS A 427 -6.38 9.47 3.59
C CYS A 427 -5.51 8.28 4.00
N ILE A 428 -4.21 8.32 3.72
CA ILE A 428 -3.24 7.32 4.19
C ILE A 428 -3.16 7.31 5.72
N GLY A 429 -3.08 8.48 6.36
CA GLY A 429 -3.09 8.60 7.81
C GLY A 429 -4.35 7.99 8.44
N ALA A 430 -5.53 8.31 7.88
CA ALA A 430 -6.80 7.74 8.33
C ALA A 430 -6.88 6.22 8.10
N ASN A 431 -6.35 5.74 7.00
CA ASN A 431 -6.28 4.31 6.69
C ASN A 431 -5.44 3.57 7.75
N TRP A 432 -4.23 4.04 8.07
CA TRP A 432 -3.40 3.45 9.11
C TRP A 432 -4.05 3.53 10.50
N LEU A 433 -4.74 4.64 10.81
CA LEU A 433 -5.46 4.78 12.09
C LEU A 433 -6.61 3.74 12.18
N CYS A 434 -7.39 3.57 11.12
CA CYS A 434 -8.43 2.55 11.07
C CYS A 434 -7.84 1.13 11.17
N ASN A 435 -6.69 0.88 10.52
CA ASN A 435 -5.97 -0.38 10.66
C ASN A 435 -5.56 -0.65 12.11
N LEU A 436 -5.03 0.36 12.81
CA LEU A 436 -4.68 0.25 14.21
C LEU A 436 -5.91 -0.04 15.09
N ILE A 437 -7.05 0.61 14.82
CA ILE A 437 -8.31 0.37 15.53
C ILE A 437 -8.76 -1.09 15.35
N VAL A 438 -8.70 -1.63 14.13
CA VAL A 438 -9.05 -3.02 13.86
C VAL A 438 -8.06 -3.97 14.52
N GLY A 439 -6.76 -3.73 14.37
CA GLY A 439 -5.72 -4.61 14.91
C GLY A 439 -5.76 -4.69 16.45
N VAL A 440 -6.01 -3.57 17.12
CA VAL A 440 -6.15 -3.53 18.59
C VAL A 440 -7.52 -4.03 19.04
N GLY A 441 -8.58 -3.67 18.31
CA GLY A 441 -9.95 -3.94 18.73
C GLY A 441 -10.41 -5.37 18.51
N TYR A 442 -9.93 -6.03 17.43
CA TYR A 442 -10.42 -7.35 17.04
C TYR A 442 -10.28 -8.42 18.15
N PRO A 443 -9.13 -8.60 18.84
CA PRO A 443 -9.02 -9.61 19.88
C PRO A 443 -10.02 -9.45 21.03
N TYR A 444 -10.44 -8.21 21.32
CA TYR A 444 -11.47 -7.94 22.34
C TYR A 444 -12.88 -8.17 21.79
N LEU A 445 -13.11 -7.87 20.52
CA LEU A 445 -14.38 -8.19 19.88
C LEU A 445 -14.58 -9.72 19.78
N ALA A 446 -13.51 -10.47 19.50
CA ALA A 446 -13.56 -11.92 19.43
C ALA A 446 -13.91 -12.53 20.81
N ASP A 447 -13.30 -12.05 21.90
CA ASP A 447 -13.61 -12.55 23.26
C ASP A 447 -15.05 -12.25 23.70
N GLU A 448 -15.57 -11.06 23.39
CA GLU A 448 -16.88 -10.63 23.87
C GLU A 448 -18.03 -11.10 22.98
N LEU A 449 -17.79 -11.28 21.68
CA LEU A 449 -18.81 -11.62 20.71
C LEU A 449 -18.72 -13.05 20.19
N ASP A 450 -17.60 -13.75 20.49
CA ASP A 450 -17.39 -15.15 20.10
C ASP A 450 -17.72 -15.37 18.60
N ASP A 451 -18.63 -16.27 18.28
CA ASP A 451 -19.09 -16.56 16.91
C ASP A 451 -19.58 -15.32 16.13
N TRP A 452 -19.96 -14.24 16.83
CA TRP A 452 -20.43 -12.99 16.22
C TRP A 452 -19.32 -11.96 15.99
N SER A 453 -18.05 -12.34 16.12
CA SER A 453 -16.89 -11.44 16.02
C SER A 453 -16.81 -10.66 14.71
N TYR A 454 -17.36 -11.17 13.61
CA TYR A 454 -17.44 -10.47 12.31
C TYR A 454 -18.70 -9.64 12.08
N ALA A 455 -19.72 -9.75 12.95
CA ALA A 455 -20.95 -8.98 12.82
C ALA A 455 -20.76 -7.44 12.85
N PRO A 456 -19.87 -6.86 13.67
CA PRO A 456 -19.59 -5.44 13.63
C PRO A 456 -19.06 -4.96 12.28
N PHE A 457 -18.16 -5.74 11.64
CA PHE A 457 -17.63 -5.42 10.32
C PHE A 457 -18.72 -5.48 9.24
N THR A 458 -19.63 -6.44 9.35
CA THR A 458 -20.81 -6.54 8.48
C THR A 458 -21.66 -5.26 8.55
N VAL A 459 -21.93 -4.77 9.77
CA VAL A 459 -22.70 -3.52 9.97
C VAL A 459 -21.96 -2.32 9.36
N PHE A 460 -20.64 -2.18 9.59
CA PHE A 460 -19.86 -1.11 8.98
C PHE A 460 -19.89 -1.18 7.45
N LEU A 461 -19.71 -2.36 6.86
CA LEU A 461 -19.77 -2.54 5.42
C LEU A 461 -21.12 -2.14 4.82
N ILE A 462 -22.23 -2.47 5.49
CA ILE A 462 -23.57 -2.06 5.07
C ILE A 462 -23.70 -0.52 5.09
N ILE A 463 -23.28 0.13 6.17
CA ILE A 463 -23.28 1.60 6.28
C ILE A 463 -22.41 2.21 5.17
N PHE A 464 -21.21 1.70 4.98
CA PHE A 464 -20.29 2.19 3.96
C PHE A 464 -20.78 1.97 2.54
N TYR A 465 -21.52 0.90 2.28
CA TYR A 465 -22.16 0.69 0.99
C TYR A 465 -23.10 1.83 0.64
N PHE A 466 -24.02 2.20 1.54
CA PHE A 466 -24.98 3.28 1.30
C PHE A 466 -24.31 4.66 1.23
N LEU A 467 -23.26 4.89 2.03
CA LEU A 467 -22.49 6.14 1.94
C LEU A 467 -21.71 6.22 0.63
N SER A 468 -21.10 5.12 0.18
CA SER A 468 -20.37 5.06 -1.09
C SER A 468 -21.28 5.28 -2.30
N LEU A 469 -22.52 4.81 -2.27
CA LEU A 469 -23.52 5.10 -3.30
C LEU A 469 -23.72 6.61 -3.51
N LYS A 470 -23.62 7.41 -2.45
CA LYS A 470 -23.85 8.86 -2.50
C LYS A 470 -22.58 9.66 -2.80
N LEU A 471 -21.44 9.27 -2.21
CA LEU A 471 -20.23 10.10 -2.19
C LEU A 471 -19.23 9.74 -3.28
N VAL A 472 -19.18 8.48 -3.71
CA VAL A 472 -18.17 8.00 -4.63
C VAL A 472 -18.61 8.16 -6.09
N PRO A 473 -17.86 8.88 -6.95
CA PRO A 473 -18.16 9.01 -8.37
C PRO A 473 -17.59 7.83 -9.16
N GLU A 474 -17.93 7.72 -10.43
CA GLU A 474 -17.20 6.88 -11.36
C GLU A 474 -15.94 7.61 -11.84
N THR A 475 -14.79 6.95 -11.74
CA THR A 475 -13.50 7.53 -12.15
C THR A 475 -12.90 6.82 -13.37
N ALA A 476 -13.33 5.59 -13.67
CA ALA A 476 -12.78 4.82 -14.78
C ALA A 476 -13.07 5.49 -16.14
N GLY A 477 -12.02 5.72 -16.90
CA GLY A 477 -12.13 6.30 -18.25
C GLY A 477 -12.48 7.78 -18.29
N LYS A 478 -12.50 8.47 -17.15
CA LYS A 478 -12.76 9.92 -17.05
C LYS A 478 -11.47 10.71 -16.85
N THR A 479 -11.42 11.88 -17.43
CA THR A 479 -10.37 12.87 -17.14
C THR A 479 -10.60 13.51 -15.78
N ASN A 480 -9.56 14.11 -15.21
CA ASN A 480 -9.68 14.82 -13.93
C ASN A 480 -10.72 15.96 -14.02
N GLU A 481 -10.74 16.67 -15.15
CA GLU A 481 -11.68 17.78 -15.40
C GLU A 481 -13.15 17.28 -15.39
N GLU A 482 -13.44 16.12 -15.99
CA GLU A 482 -14.76 15.52 -15.99
C GLU A 482 -15.21 15.09 -14.59
N ILE A 483 -14.28 14.56 -13.79
CA ILE A 483 -14.54 14.20 -12.39
C ILE A 483 -14.85 15.45 -11.55
N GLN A 484 -14.08 16.55 -11.75
CA GLN A 484 -14.33 17.80 -11.05
C GLN A 484 -15.68 18.42 -11.46
N ALA A 485 -16.03 18.39 -12.74
CA ALA A 485 -17.32 18.88 -13.25
C ALA A 485 -18.50 18.09 -12.64
N GLU A 486 -18.38 16.76 -12.53
CA GLU A 486 -19.39 15.92 -11.86
C GLU A 486 -19.60 16.32 -10.40
N TYR A 487 -18.52 16.60 -9.67
CA TYR A 487 -18.62 17.07 -8.29
C TYR A 487 -19.24 18.47 -8.17
N GLU A 488 -18.99 19.35 -9.13
CA GLU A 488 -19.64 20.65 -9.19
C GLU A 488 -21.14 20.54 -9.42
N GLU A 489 -21.56 19.66 -10.32
CA GLU A 489 -22.98 19.39 -10.56
C GLU A 489 -23.66 18.78 -9.31
N ARG A 490 -23.02 17.83 -8.64
CA ARG A 490 -23.52 17.22 -7.40
C ARG A 490 -23.65 18.23 -6.26
N ARG A 491 -22.80 19.27 -6.21
CA ARG A 491 -22.91 20.36 -5.22
C ARG A 491 -24.08 21.30 -5.46
N ARG A 492 -24.49 21.45 -6.73
CA ARG A 492 -25.59 22.35 -7.10
C ARG A 492 -26.96 21.70 -6.86
N ARG A 493 -27.00 20.38 -6.76
CA ARG A 493 -28.19 19.61 -6.38
C ARG A 493 -28.34 19.51 -4.86
#